data_1111f5862000a81cbbfc76886b8839cc
#
_entry.id   1111f5862000a81cbbfc76886b8839cc
#
_cell.length_a   1.000
_cell.length_b   1.000
_cell.length_c   1.000
_cell.angle_alpha   90.00
_cell.angle_beta   90.00
_cell.angle_gamma   90.00
#
_symmetry.space_group_name_H-M   'P 1'
#
loop_
_entity.id
_entity.type
_entity.pdbx_description
1 polymer ?
#
loop_
_entity_poly.entity_id
_entity_poly.type
_entity_poly.pdbx_seq_one_letter_code
_entity_poly.pdbx_strand_id
1 'polypeptide(L)'
;CYRYKRVIGLIAFAFVMSVLVIVHEGGHFLAAKKAGILCHEFSVGMGPLICQKKKGETLYSIRAFPIGGYVSMAGEEIEDNILKGVEKVRLVIEKGRVNKIIVNLDNPKYQDLPIYNLGKYDLIGTKEALTDELFIEVKNDDEEQYNKLIVERNCLVNFEKKAEIQIAPYDRNFVNKPLLNRFFSVFAGPFMNFVLAVVVFFAIGLFTGYADTKHTVIGEVTYVENSNNTLEKGDEITSINGITTS
;
A
#
# COMPACT_ATOMS: atom_id res chain seq x y z
N CYS A 1 7.99 8.74 37.47
CA CYS A 1 6.70 8.14 37.12
C CYS A 1 6.06 8.83 35.88
N TYR A 2 6.06 10.17 35.79
CA TYR A 2 5.39 10.92 34.68
C TYR A 2 6.03 10.72 33.31
N ARG A 3 7.35 10.62 33.23
CA ARG A 3 8.11 10.41 31.98
C ARG A 3 7.84 9.04 31.38
N TYR A 4 7.71 8.01 32.21
CA TYR A 4 7.43 6.63 31.79
C TYR A 4 6.02 6.49 31.16
N LYS A 5 5.00 7.12 31.77
CA LYS A 5 3.63 7.13 31.22
C LYS A 5 3.56 7.78 29.83
N ARG A 6 4.32 8.88 29.62
CA ARG A 6 4.37 9.54 28.31
C ARG A 6 5.03 8.65 27.23
N VAL A 7 6.09 7.93 27.58
CA VAL A 7 6.78 7.03 26.63
C VAL A 7 5.87 5.87 26.24
N ILE A 8 5.18 5.26 27.21
CA ILE A 8 4.21 4.18 26.92
C ILE A 8 3.07 4.70 26.02
N GLY A 9 2.53 5.89 26.32
CA GLY A 9 1.49 6.48 25.47
C GLY A 9 1.94 6.70 24.03
N LEU A 10 3.18 7.15 23.83
CA LEU A 10 3.74 7.34 22.48
C LEU A 10 3.92 6.00 21.75
N ILE A 11 4.41 4.98 22.44
CA ILE A 11 4.57 3.62 21.85
C ILE A 11 3.20 3.04 21.48
N ALA A 12 2.22 3.16 22.39
CA ALA A 12 0.86 2.69 22.13
C ALA A 12 0.22 3.41 20.92
N PHE A 13 0.39 4.73 20.85
CA PHE A 13 -0.07 5.53 19.72
C PHE A 13 0.58 5.07 18.40
N ALA A 14 1.91 4.93 18.37
CA ALA A 14 2.63 4.48 17.19
C ALA A 14 2.18 3.06 16.74
N PHE A 15 1.93 2.18 17.70
CA PHE A 15 1.43 0.83 17.44
C PHE A 15 0.03 0.86 16.80
N VAL A 16 -0.91 1.61 17.41
CA VAL A 16 -2.29 1.73 16.88
C VAL A 16 -2.28 2.35 15.48
N MET A 17 -1.51 3.42 15.29
CA MET A 17 -1.37 4.05 13.97
C MET A 17 -0.80 3.09 12.93
N SER A 18 0.21 2.28 13.29
CA SER A 18 0.78 1.28 12.38
C SER A 18 -0.26 0.24 11.96
N VAL A 19 -1.07 -0.26 12.90
CA VAL A 19 -2.13 -1.23 12.59
C VAL A 19 -3.18 -0.62 11.66
N LEU A 20 -3.65 0.60 11.96
CA LEU A 20 -4.61 1.32 11.12
C LEU A 20 -4.09 1.51 9.68
N VAL A 21 -2.83 1.92 9.55
CA VAL A 21 -2.19 2.13 8.25
C VAL A 21 -2.04 0.81 7.48
N ILE A 22 -1.55 -0.24 8.12
CA ILE A 22 -1.37 -1.55 7.46
C ILE A 22 -2.71 -2.09 6.93
N VAL A 23 -3.78 -1.96 7.72
CA VAL A 23 -5.11 -2.41 7.31
C VAL A 23 -5.66 -1.55 6.17
N HIS A 24 -5.47 -0.23 6.24
CA HIS A 24 -5.86 0.73 5.22
C HIS A 24 -5.17 0.44 3.88
N GLU A 25 -3.83 0.45 3.88
CA GLU A 25 -3.03 0.17 2.68
C GLU A 25 -3.26 -1.26 2.16
N GLY A 26 -3.45 -2.21 3.08
CA GLY A 26 -3.82 -3.58 2.74
C GLY A 26 -5.15 -3.67 1.99
N GLY A 27 -6.12 -2.82 2.33
CA GLY A 27 -7.39 -2.69 1.61
C GLY A 27 -7.18 -2.27 0.16
N HIS A 28 -6.46 -1.18 -0.06
CA HIS A 28 -6.10 -0.70 -1.41
C HIS A 28 -5.39 -1.78 -2.22
N PHE A 29 -4.36 -2.38 -1.62
CA PHE A 29 -3.55 -3.42 -2.25
C PHE A 29 -4.37 -4.63 -2.69
N LEU A 30 -5.21 -5.17 -1.80
CA LEU A 30 -6.03 -6.35 -2.10
C LEU A 30 -7.05 -6.06 -3.20
N ALA A 31 -7.70 -4.89 -3.16
CA ALA A 31 -8.66 -4.48 -4.17
C ALA A 31 -7.98 -4.25 -5.53
N ALA A 32 -6.82 -3.59 -5.57
CA ALA A 32 -6.04 -3.39 -6.78
C ALA A 32 -5.59 -4.71 -7.40
N LYS A 33 -5.06 -5.63 -6.59
CA LYS A 33 -4.67 -6.98 -7.05
C LYS A 33 -5.86 -7.76 -7.60
N LYS A 34 -7.02 -7.71 -6.93
CA LYS A 34 -8.25 -8.35 -7.40
C LYS A 34 -8.74 -7.75 -8.72
N ALA A 35 -8.57 -6.45 -8.92
CA ALA A 35 -8.85 -5.76 -10.17
C ALA A 35 -7.82 -6.06 -11.28
N GLY A 36 -6.74 -6.78 -11.00
CA GLY A 36 -5.65 -7.08 -11.93
C GLY A 36 -4.76 -5.86 -12.21
N ILE A 37 -4.71 -4.88 -11.31
CA ILE A 37 -3.82 -3.73 -11.40
C ILE A 37 -2.43 -4.16 -10.95
N LEU A 38 -1.39 -3.72 -11.67
CA LEU A 38 -0.01 -3.94 -11.29
C LEU A 38 0.33 -3.05 -10.08
N CYS A 39 0.71 -3.66 -8.96
CA CYS A 39 1.20 -2.95 -7.79
C CYS A 39 2.72 -3.10 -7.74
N HIS A 40 3.43 -1.98 -7.92
CA HIS A 40 4.89 -1.94 -7.90
C HIS A 40 5.44 -2.12 -6.49
N GLU A 41 4.90 -1.38 -5.53
CA GLU A 41 5.35 -1.42 -4.15
C GLU A 41 4.17 -1.38 -3.17
N PHE A 42 4.30 -2.15 -2.11
CA PHE A 42 3.48 -2.07 -0.90
C PHE A 42 4.40 -1.70 0.26
N SER A 43 4.27 -0.48 0.77
CA SER A 43 5.13 0.06 1.82
C SER A 43 4.38 0.28 3.11
N VAL A 44 4.97 -0.23 4.20
CA VAL A 44 4.54 0.07 5.57
C VAL A 44 5.51 1.08 6.17
N GLY A 45 4.97 2.21 6.61
CA GLY A 45 5.75 3.33 7.11
C GLY A 45 6.23 4.28 5.99
N MET A 46 6.88 5.33 6.40
CA MET A 46 7.48 6.37 5.55
C MET A 46 8.95 6.62 5.90
N GLY A 47 9.66 7.38 5.06
CA GLY A 47 11.05 7.75 5.29
C GLY A 47 12.06 6.72 4.81
N PRO A 48 13.24 6.64 5.44
CA PRO A 48 14.31 5.76 5.02
C PRO A 48 13.91 4.29 5.03
N LEU A 49 14.38 3.55 4.01
CA LEU A 49 14.14 2.12 3.88
C LEU A 49 14.90 1.34 4.96
N ILE A 50 14.20 0.48 5.72
CA ILE A 50 14.80 -0.46 6.68
C ILE A 50 15.05 -1.80 5.99
N CYS A 51 14.01 -2.37 5.40
CA CYS A 51 14.13 -3.62 4.66
C CYS A 51 13.14 -3.68 3.51
N GLN A 52 13.49 -4.46 2.48
CA GLN A 52 12.62 -4.71 1.35
C GLN A 52 12.77 -6.15 0.85
N LYS A 53 11.69 -6.69 0.33
CA LYS A 53 11.68 -8.02 -0.28
C LYS A 53 10.74 -8.04 -1.47
N LYS A 54 11.24 -8.45 -2.64
CA LYS A 54 10.40 -8.67 -3.82
C LYS A 54 9.71 -10.04 -3.71
N LYS A 55 8.38 -10.06 -3.90
CA LYS A 55 7.60 -11.29 -3.99
C LYS A 55 6.68 -11.21 -5.21
N GLY A 56 6.97 -12.02 -6.20
CA GLY A 56 6.33 -11.91 -7.52
C GLY A 56 6.69 -10.58 -8.18
N GLU A 57 5.69 -9.82 -8.56
CA GLU A 57 5.82 -8.52 -9.22
C GLU A 57 5.88 -7.33 -8.25
N THR A 58 5.52 -7.54 -6.97
CA THR A 58 5.39 -6.47 -5.97
C THR A 58 6.59 -6.46 -5.03
N LEU A 59 7.10 -5.26 -4.76
CA LEU A 59 8.11 -4.99 -3.76
C LEU A 59 7.43 -4.67 -2.43
N TYR A 60 7.72 -5.43 -1.39
CA TYR A 60 7.25 -5.19 -0.04
C TYR A 60 8.34 -4.49 0.74
N SER A 61 8.07 -3.32 1.30
CA SER A 61 9.04 -2.52 2.03
C SER A 61 8.55 -2.11 3.41
N ILE A 62 9.49 -2.00 4.35
CA ILE A 62 9.27 -1.46 5.69
C ILE A 62 10.20 -0.26 5.83
N ARG A 63 9.64 0.88 6.25
CA ARG A 63 10.33 2.15 6.38
C ARG A 63 10.39 2.60 7.83
N ALA A 64 11.30 3.52 8.13
CA ALA A 64 11.70 3.85 9.50
C ALA A 64 10.61 4.50 10.36
N PHE A 65 9.74 5.29 9.77
CA PHE A 65 8.68 5.98 10.50
C PHE A 65 7.36 5.21 10.37
N PRO A 66 6.80 4.67 11.48
CA PRO A 66 5.58 3.87 11.45
C PRO A 66 4.32 4.75 11.31
N ILE A 67 4.44 5.86 10.61
CA ILE A 67 3.35 6.81 10.33
C ILE A 67 3.14 6.82 8.82
N GLY A 68 1.96 6.36 8.37
CA GLY A 68 1.65 6.25 6.96
C GLY A 68 2.16 4.95 6.32
N GLY A 69 1.90 4.86 5.04
CA GLY A 69 2.28 3.80 4.14
C GLY A 69 1.83 4.18 2.74
N TYR A 70 2.05 3.34 1.76
CA TYR A 70 1.50 3.53 0.43
C TYR A 70 1.47 2.23 -0.38
N VAL A 71 0.57 2.21 -1.35
CA VAL A 71 0.54 1.22 -2.41
C VAL A 71 0.82 1.94 -3.72
N SER A 72 1.96 1.68 -4.34
CA SER A 72 2.26 2.22 -5.67
C SER A 72 1.57 1.36 -6.73
N MET A 73 0.52 1.89 -7.33
CA MET A 73 -0.21 1.25 -8.43
C MET A 73 0.22 1.84 -9.77
N ALA A 74 0.43 0.96 -10.75
CA ALA A 74 0.79 1.42 -12.09
C ALA A 74 -0.30 2.29 -12.69
N GLY A 75 0.07 3.48 -13.20
CA GLY A 75 -0.82 4.45 -13.82
C GLY A 75 -1.72 5.21 -12.85
N GLU A 76 -1.42 5.23 -11.57
CA GLU A 76 -2.06 6.12 -10.59
C GLU A 76 -1.42 7.53 -10.65
N GLU A 77 -0.11 7.58 -10.77
CA GLU A 77 0.63 8.83 -11.03
C GLU A 77 0.78 9.04 -12.53
N ILE A 78 0.71 10.30 -13.00
CA ILE A 78 0.65 10.70 -14.41
C ILE A 78 2.02 10.52 -15.13
N GLU A 79 2.80 9.54 -14.79
CA GLU A 79 4.01 9.20 -15.55
C GLU A 79 3.72 8.17 -16.64
N ASP A 80 2.95 8.59 -17.66
CA ASP A 80 2.59 7.74 -18.80
C ASP A 80 3.78 7.32 -19.67
N ASN A 81 4.97 7.87 -19.42
CA ASN A 81 6.12 7.61 -20.29
C ASN A 81 7.40 7.36 -19.50
N ILE A 82 7.57 6.11 -19.08
CA ILE A 82 8.71 5.63 -18.28
C ILE A 82 10.08 5.92 -18.97
N LEU A 83 10.14 6.00 -20.29
CA LEU A 83 11.37 6.26 -21.05
C LEU A 83 11.46 7.70 -21.58
N LYS A 84 10.65 8.63 -21.06
CA LYS A 84 10.67 10.02 -21.52
C LYS A 84 12.05 10.67 -21.25
N GLY A 85 12.66 11.19 -22.32
CA GLY A 85 13.97 11.84 -22.24
C GLY A 85 15.16 10.87 -22.24
N VAL A 86 14.92 9.57 -22.41
CA VAL A 86 15.97 8.57 -22.58
C VAL A 86 16.35 8.50 -24.06
N GLU A 87 17.63 8.67 -24.37
CA GLU A 87 18.14 8.60 -25.73
C GLU A 87 18.83 7.27 -26.02
N LYS A 88 19.46 6.67 -25.04
CA LYS A 88 20.21 5.42 -25.17
C LYS A 88 19.83 4.40 -24.11
N VAL A 89 19.80 3.13 -24.53
CA VAL A 89 19.45 2.01 -23.65
C VAL A 89 20.35 0.80 -23.94
N ARG A 90 20.45 -0.11 -22.97
CA ARG A 90 20.92 -1.47 -23.19
C ARG A 90 19.72 -2.42 -23.02
N LEU A 91 19.71 -3.49 -23.78
CA LEU A 91 18.59 -4.44 -23.80
C LEU A 91 19.06 -5.84 -23.41
N VAL A 92 18.26 -6.49 -22.55
CA VAL A 92 18.38 -7.94 -22.34
C VAL A 92 17.29 -8.61 -23.18
N ILE A 93 17.70 -9.40 -24.15
CA ILE A 93 16.80 -10.09 -25.08
C ILE A 93 16.85 -11.58 -24.76
N GLU A 94 15.69 -12.16 -24.46
CA GLU A 94 15.52 -13.58 -24.23
C GLU A 94 14.45 -14.14 -25.18
N LYS A 95 14.75 -15.23 -25.85
CA LYS A 95 13.84 -15.88 -26.82
C LYS A 95 13.28 -14.93 -27.90
N GLY A 96 14.11 -13.94 -28.30
CA GLY A 96 13.73 -12.97 -29.34
C GLY A 96 12.84 -11.83 -28.86
N ARG A 97 12.60 -11.69 -27.54
CA ARG A 97 11.82 -10.62 -26.93
C ARG A 97 12.64 -9.86 -25.89
N VAL A 98 12.37 -8.57 -25.75
CA VAL A 98 13.05 -7.73 -24.76
C VAL A 98 12.44 -7.99 -23.38
N ASN A 99 13.26 -8.52 -22.47
CA ASN A 99 12.89 -8.85 -21.10
C ASN A 99 13.29 -7.76 -20.10
N LYS A 100 14.39 -7.03 -20.39
CA LYS A 100 14.80 -5.87 -19.60
C LYS A 100 15.29 -4.73 -20.48
N ILE A 101 14.96 -3.51 -20.06
CA ILE A 101 15.45 -2.26 -20.62
C ILE A 101 16.33 -1.59 -19.55
N ILE A 102 17.59 -1.35 -19.86
CA ILE A 102 18.57 -0.76 -18.95
C ILE A 102 18.80 0.68 -19.37
N VAL A 103 18.29 1.61 -18.59
CA VAL A 103 18.46 3.06 -18.78
C VAL A 103 19.77 3.55 -18.16
N ASN A 104 20.14 2.98 -17.02
CA ASN A 104 21.43 3.29 -16.38
C ASN A 104 22.57 2.56 -17.09
N LEU A 105 23.20 3.26 -18.04
CA LEU A 105 24.30 2.73 -18.84
C LEU A 105 25.56 2.38 -18.03
N ASP A 106 25.75 3.00 -16.87
CA ASP A 106 26.91 2.81 -15.98
C ASP A 106 26.75 1.62 -15.03
N ASN A 107 25.67 0.85 -15.16
CA ASN A 107 25.44 -0.30 -14.31
C ASN A 107 26.44 -1.42 -14.64
N PRO A 108 27.38 -1.78 -13.73
CA PRO A 108 28.45 -2.72 -14.01
C PRO A 108 27.96 -4.11 -14.40
N LYS A 109 26.75 -4.48 -14.00
CA LYS A 109 26.14 -5.78 -14.32
C LYS A 109 25.82 -5.95 -15.81
N TYR A 110 25.67 -4.85 -16.54
CA TYR A 110 25.18 -4.85 -17.92
C TYR A 110 26.17 -4.17 -18.89
N GLN A 111 27.42 -3.94 -18.48
CA GLN A 111 28.42 -3.25 -19.30
C GLN A 111 28.79 -4.01 -20.58
N ASP A 112 28.68 -5.33 -20.56
CA ASP A 112 28.97 -6.20 -21.73
C ASP A 112 27.88 -6.17 -22.80
N LEU A 113 26.71 -5.59 -22.49
CA LEU A 113 25.62 -5.47 -23.46
C LEU A 113 25.84 -4.26 -24.40
N PRO A 114 25.45 -4.37 -25.69
CA PRO A 114 25.54 -3.27 -26.63
C PRO A 114 24.64 -2.10 -26.20
N ILE A 115 25.06 -0.88 -26.55
CA ILE A 115 24.26 0.34 -26.36
C ILE A 115 23.49 0.58 -27.66
N TYR A 116 22.22 0.85 -27.52
CA TYR A 116 21.32 1.17 -28.62
C TYR A 116 20.80 2.59 -28.49
N ASN A 117 20.66 3.30 -29.59
CA ASN A 117 19.90 4.54 -29.65
C ASN A 117 18.41 4.20 -29.67
N LEU A 118 17.65 4.87 -28.81
CA LEU A 118 16.22 4.64 -28.64
C LEU A 118 15.44 5.43 -29.69
N GLY A 119 14.55 4.76 -30.41
CA GLY A 119 13.58 5.32 -31.35
C GLY A 119 12.19 5.41 -30.74
N LYS A 120 11.19 5.03 -31.53
CA LYS A 120 9.79 4.94 -31.07
C LYS A 120 9.60 3.70 -30.19
N TYR A 121 8.68 3.80 -29.25
CA TYR A 121 8.31 2.67 -28.40
C TYR A 121 6.85 2.77 -27.98
N ASP A 122 6.24 1.63 -27.70
CA ASP A 122 4.97 1.49 -27.02
C ASP A 122 5.09 0.37 -25.97
N LEU A 123 5.13 0.76 -24.69
CA LEU A 123 5.23 -0.14 -23.55
C LEU A 123 3.90 -0.31 -22.81
N ILE A 124 2.84 0.34 -23.29
CA ILE A 124 1.50 0.32 -22.68
C ILE A 124 0.54 -0.46 -23.56
N GLY A 125 0.56 -0.23 -24.87
CA GLY A 125 -0.43 -0.75 -25.80
C GLY A 125 -1.77 -0.02 -25.74
N THR A 126 -2.74 -0.45 -26.53
CA THR A 126 -4.09 0.14 -26.60
C THR A 126 -5.17 -0.86 -26.23
N LYS A 127 -6.40 -0.37 -25.99
CA LYS A 127 -7.56 -1.21 -25.65
C LYS A 127 -7.95 -2.16 -26.79
N GLU A 128 -7.78 -1.72 -28.03
CA GLU A 128 -8.17 -2.47 -29.23
C GLU A 128 -7.14 -3.53 -29.59
N ALA A 129 -5.94 -3.35 -29.09
CA ALA A 129 -4.75 -4.15 -29.34
C ALA A 129 -4.38 -5.04 -28.17
N LEU A 130 -5.30 -5.87 -27.70
CA LEU A 130 -4.92 -7.09 -26.96
C LEU A 130 -4.00 -7.99 -27.80
N THR A 131 -3.88 -7.70 -29.10
CA THR A 131 -3.02 -8.35 -30.08
C THR A 131 -1.80 -7.50 -30.49
N ASP A 132 -1.76 -6.17 -30.18
CA ASP A 132 -0.58 -5.37 -30.50
C ASP A 132 0.51 -5.66 -29.49
N GLU A 133 1.53 -6.29 -29.98
CA GLU A 133 2.72 -6.61 -29.20
C GLU A 133 3.40 -5.30 -28.82
N LEU A 134 3.68 -5.15 -27.51
CA LEU A 134 4.49 -4.06 -27.01
C LEU A 134 5.83 -4.05 -27.74
N PHE A 135 6.32 -2.88 -28.12
CA PHE A 135 7.52 -2.80 -28.93
C PHE A 135 8.44 -1.65 -28.52
N ILE A 136 9.69 -1.80 -28.95
CA ILE A 136 10.72 -0.77 -28.85
C ILE A 136 11.51 -0.77 -30.17
N GLU A 137 11.71 0.41 -30.73
CA GLU A 137 12.59 0.60 -31.90
C GLU A 137 13.96 1.05 -31.42
N VAL A 138 14.98 0.35 -31.84
CA VAL A 138 16.36 0.64 -31.46
C VAL A 138 17.29 0.50 -32.66
N LYS A 139 18.40 1.25 -32.64
CA LYS A 139 19.48 1.10 -33.64
C LYS A 139 20.85 1.15 -32.96
N ASN A 140 21.81 0.45 -33.50
CA ASN A 140 23.23 0.64 -33.18
C ASN A 140 23.77 1.92 -33.84
N ASP A 141 24.88 2.44 -33.31
CA ASP A 141 25.52 3.63 -33.92
C ASP A 141 25.96 3.39 -35.38
N ASP A 142 26.25 2.15 -35.77
CA ASP A 142 26.65 1.75 -37.12
C ASP A 142 25.48 1.46 -38.09
N GLU A 143 24.23 1.47 -37.61
CA GLU A 143 23.02 1.17 -38.37
C GLU A 143 22.30 2.46 -38.80
N GLU A 144 21.83 2.51 -40.05
CA GLU A 144 21.01 3.63 -40.52
C GLU A 144 19.52 3.49 -40.14
N GLN A 145 19.05 2.27 -40.01
CA GLN A 145 17.64 1.95 -39.80
C GLN A 145 17.37 1.48 -38.34
N TYR A 146 16.19 1.80 -37.86
CA TYR A 146 15.71 1.29 -36.59
C TYR A 146 15.14 -0.12 -36.74
N ASN A 147 15.52 -0.99 -35.82
CA ASN A 147 15.00 -2.36 -35.72
C ASN A 147 13.88 -2.37 -34.65
N LYS A 148 12.71 -2.87 -35.06
CA LYS A 148 11.57 -3.03 -34.14
C LYS A 148 11.71 -4.35 -33.40
N LEU A 149 11.83 -4.27 -32.08
CA LEU A 149 11.89 -5.42 -31.15
C LEU A 149 10.62 -5.53 -30.35
N ILE A 150 10.14 -6.75 -30.16
CA ILE A 150 8.97 -7.04 -29.32
C ILE A 150 9.39 -7.05 -27.85
N VAL A 151 8.58 -6.42 -27.00
CA VAL A 151 8.83 -6.32 -25.57
C VAL A 151 7.91 -7.29 -24.81
N GLU A 152 8.47 -8.01 -23.83
CA GLU A 152 7.68 -8.87 -22.95
C GLU A 152 6.73 -8.06 -22.06
N ARG A 153 5.52 -8.57 -21.81
CA ARG A 153 4.48 -7.88 -21.01
C ARG A 153 4.89 -7.61 -19.56
N ASN A 154 5.85 -8.35 -19.05
CA ASN A 154 6.43 -8.21 -17.70
C ASN A 154 7.87 -7.69 -17.75
N CYS A 155 8.24 -6.99 -18.84
CA CYS A 155 9.56 -6.39 -19.01
C CYS A 155 9.89 -5.46 -17.81
N LEU A 156 11.15 -5.51 -17.37
CA LEU A 156 11.67 -4.68 -16.31
C LEU A 156 12.47 -3.52 -16.87
N VAL A 157 12.25 -2.32 -16.36
CA VAL A 157 13.05 -1.13 -16.69
C VAL A 157 13.95 -0.82 -15.51
N ASN A 158 15.26 -0.75 -15.74
CA ASN A 158 16.26 -0.45 -14.72
C ASN A 158 16.76 0.98 -14.90
N PHE A 159 16.41 1.86 -13.96
CA PHE A 159 16.82 3.27 -13.91
C PHE A 159 18.06 3.50 -13.05
N GLU A 160 18.21 2.72 -11.99
CA GLU A 160 19.30 2.84 -11.02
C GLU A 160 19.95 1.47 -10.77
N LYS A 161 21.09 1.47 -10.08
CA LYS A 161 21.86 0.23 -9.80
C LYS A 161 21.03 -0.90 -9.18
N LYS A 162 19.93 -0.58 -8.47
CA LYS A 162 19.09 -1.57 -7.78
C LYS A 162 17.58 -1.41 -8.02
N ALA A 163 17.13 -0.31 -8.63
CA ALA A 163 15.71 -0.06 -8.85
C ALA A 163 15.29 -0.64 -10.21
N GLU A 164 14.43 -1.64 -10.18
CA GLU A 164 13.79 -2.22 -11.36
C GLU A 164 12.28 -2.05 -11.25
N ILE A 165 11.68 -1.38 -12.21
CA ILE A 165 10.23 -1.16 -12.31
C ILE A 165 9.69 -2.03 -13.44
N GLN A 166 8.63 -2.79 -13.20
CA GLN A 166 7.97 -3.56 -14.24
C GLN A 166 7.06 -2.66 -15.07
N ILE A 167 7.06 -2.79 -16.39
CA ILE A 167 6.10 -2.08 -17.24
C ILE A 167 4.67 -2.57 -16.95
N ALA A 168 3.71 -1.68 -17.13
CA ALA A 168 2.30 -1.99 -16.97
C ALA A 168 1.58 -1.89 -18.31
N PRO A 169 1.29 -3.01 -18.98
CA PRO A 169 0.43 -3.02 -20.15
C PRO A 169 -0.94 -2.41 -19.87
N TYR A 170 -1.65 -1.99 -20.92
CA TYR A 170 -2.94 -1.29 -20.85
C TYR A 170 -3.93 -1.91 -19.86
N ASP A 171 -4.06 -3.23 -19.90
CA ASP A 171 -4.99 -4.00 -19.06
C ASP A 171 -4.57 -4.08 -17.59
N ARG A 172 -3.33 -3.71 -17.25
CA ARG A 172 -2.79 -3.75 -15.89
C ARG A 172 -2.59 -2.37 -15.26
N ASN A 173 -2.91 -1.32 -16.00
CA ASN A 173 -2.76 0.06 -15.60
C ASN A 173 -4.06 0.55 -14.92
N PHE A 174 -3.95 1.28 -13.77
CA PHE A 174 -5.07 1.75 -12.97
C PHE A 174 -6.04 2.63 -13.78
N VAL A 175 -5.53 3.63 -14.54
CA VAL A 175 -6.40 4.57 -15.28
C VAL A 175 -7.21 3.89 -16.37
N ASN A 176 -6.75 2.75 -16.88
CA ASN A 176 -7.41 1.99 -17.95
C ASN A 176 -8.45 0.98 -17.43
N LYS A 177 -8.54 0.81 -16.12
CA LYS A 177 -9.55 -0.08 -15.52
C LYS A 177 -10.95 0.51 -15.57
N PRO A 178 -12.00 -0.33 -15.62
CA PRO A 178 -13.38 0.10 -15.46
C PRO A 178 -13.56 0.97 -14.21
N LEU A 179 -14.47 1.95 -14.27
CA LEU A 179 -14.71 2.90 -13.18
C LEU A 179 -14.95 2.22 -11.81
N LEU A 180 -15.73 1.14 -11.80
CA LEU A 180 -16.02 0.38 -10.57
C LEU A 180 -14.74 -0.22 -9.96
N ASN A 181 -13.84 -0.76 -10.78
CA ASN A 181 -12.59 -1.32 -10.28
C ASN A 181 -11.69 -0.23 -9.67
N ARG A 182 -11.62 0.94 -10.31
CA ARG A 182 -10.90 2.10 -9.77
C ARG A 182 -11.53 2.59 -8.47
N PHE A 183 -12.85 2.73 -8.44
CA PHE A 183 -13.58 3.12 -7.25
C PHE A 183 -13.33 2.17 -6.08
N PHE A 184 -13.47 0.85 -6.28
CA PHE A 184 -13.22 -0.12 -5.22
C PHE A 184 -11.76 -0.16 -4.78
N SER A 185 -10.80 0.06 -5.68
CA SER A 185 -9.39 0.13 -5.31
C SER A 185 -9.10 1.32 -4.39
N VAL A 186 -9.74 2.48 -4.63
CA VAL A 186 -9.60 3.68 -3.78
C VAL A 186 -10.44 3.58 -2.50
N PHE A 187 -11.66 3.05 -2.58
CA PHE A 187 -12.57 2.96 -1.44
C PHE A 187 -12.17 1.89 -0.43
N ALA A 188 -11.44 0.85 -0.86
CA ALA A 188 -11.14 -0.31 -0.02
C ALA A 188 -10.30 0.03 1.22
N GLY A 189 -9.42 1.03 1.17
CA GLY A 189 -8.63 1.46 2.32
C GLY A 189 -9.51 1.95 3.49
N PRO A 190 -10.29 3.03 3.32
CA PRO A 190 -11.25 3.51 4.33
C PRO A 190 -12.24 2.43 4.79
N PHE A 191 -12.74 1.61 3.86
CA PHE A 191 -13.65 0.52 4.17
C PHE A 191 -13.03 -0.53 5.11
N MET A 192 -11.78 -0.91 4.88
CA MET A 192 -11.09 -1.88 5.75
C MET A 192 -10.85 -1.32 7.15
N ASN A 193 -10.60 -0.02 7.31
CA ASN A 193 -10.54 0.60 8.64
C ASN A 193 -11.88 0.58 9.35
N PHE A 194 -13.00 0.77 8.62
CA PHE A 194 -14.33 0.60 9.21
C PHE A 194 -14.56 -0.84 9.67
N VAL A 195 -14.19 -1.84 8.85
CA VAL A 195 -14.27 -3.27 9.22
C VAL A 195 -13.42 -3.54 10.47
N LEU A 196 -12.19 -2.99 10.52
CA LEU A 196 -11.31 -3.13 11.70
C LEU A 196 -11.98 -2.54 12.95
N ALA A 197 -12.60 -1.36 12.86
CA ALA A 197 -13.31 -0.75 13.99
C ALA A 197 -14.44 -1.66 14.50
N VAL A 198 -15.26 -2.22 13.61
CA VAL A 198 -16.33 -3.16 13.98
C VAL A 198 -15.75 -4.39 14.68
N VAL A 199 -14.68 -4.98 14.16
CA VAL A 199 -14.01 -6.14 14.77
C VAL A 199 -13.48 -5.82 16.17
N VAL A 200 -12.84 -4.67 16.33
CA VAL A 200 -12.29 -4.23 17.63
C VAL A 200 -13.41 -3.98 18.64
N PHE A 201 -14.48 -3.28 18.26
CA PHE A 201 -15.63 -3.05 19.16
C PHE A 201 -16.31 -4.36 19.55
N PHE A 202 -16.48 -5.28 18.61
CA PHE A 202 -17.03 -6.61 18.88
C PHE A 202 -16.14 -7.39 19.87
N ALA A 203 -14.82 -7.38 19.66
CA ALA A 203 -13.87 -8.01 20.58
C ALA A 203 -13.94 -7.39 21.98
N ILE A 204 -13.94 -6.06 22.10
CA ILE A 204 -14.11 -5.39 23.38
C ILE A 204 -15.40 -5.83 24.06
N GLY A 205 -16.54 -5.83 23.35
CA GLY A 205 -17.82 -6.27 23.91
C GLY A 205 -17.82 -7.71 24.41
N LEU A 206 -17.08 -8.63 23.74
CA LEU A 206 -16.93 -10.01 24.21
C LEU A 206 -16.12 -10.12 25.51
N PHE A 207 -15.08 -9.28 25.68
CA PHE A 207 -14.19 -9.36 26.85
C PHE A 207 -14.70 -8.54 28.05
N THR A 208 -15.34 -7.39 27.81
CA THR A 208 -15.81 -6.51 28.87
C THR A 208 -17.27 -6.77 29.27
N GLY A 209 -18.01 -7.53 28.47
CA GLY A 209 -19.46 -7.68 28.60
C GLY A 209 -20.19 -6.38 28.21
N TYR A 210 -21.51 -6.44 28.26
CA TYR A 210 -22.38 -5.27 28.08
C TYR A 210 -22.72 -4.68 29.44
N ALA A 211 -22.64 -3.35 29.55
CA ALA A 211 -23.17 -2.66 30.72
C ALA A 211 -24.67 -2.94 30.80
N ASP A 212 -25.10 -3.49 31.93
CA ASP A 212 -26.54 -3.62 32.23
C ASP A 212 -27.08 -2.22 32.54
N THR A 213 -27.85 -1.67 31.60
CA THR A 213 -28.45 -0.35 31.71
C THR A 213 -29.77 -0.37 32.50
N LYS A 214 -30.25 -1.56 32.89
CA LYS A 214 -31.52 -1.72 33.64
C LYS A 214 -31.35 -1.53 35.16
N HIS A 215 -30.12 -1.71 35.65
CA HIS A 215 -29.83 -1.63 37.06
C HIS A 215 -28.75 -0.57 37.32
N THR A 216 -29.04 0.37 38.20
CA THR A 216 -28.07 1.39 38.63
C THR A 216 -27.28 0.85 39.81
N VAL A 217 -26.08 0.32 39.56
CA VAL A 217 -25.22 -0.30 40.58
C VAL A 217 -24.05 0.64 40.89
N ILE A 218 -23.74 0.75 42.20
CA ILE A 218 -22.63 1.57 42.66
C ILE A 218 -21.30 0.93 42.28
N GLY A 219 -20.53 1.61 41.42
CA GLY A 219 -19.22 1.16 40.94
C GLY A 219 -18.09 1.39 41.94
N GLU A 220 -18.11 2.53 42.60
CA GLU A 220 -17.08 2.93 43.56
C GLU A 220 -17.68 3.90 44.61
N VAL A 221 -17.27 3.74 45.88
CA VAL A 221 -17.68 4.62 46.97
C VAL A 221 -16.46 5.32 47.54
N THR A 222 -16.47 6.66 47.51
CA THR A 222 -15.45 7.48 48.15
C THR A 222 -15.98 7.99 49.47
N TYR A 223 -15.40 7.54 50.57
CA TYR A 223 -15.81 7.97 51.91
C TYR A 223 -15.21 9.33 52.26
N VAL A 224 -16.04 10.25 52.68
CA VAL A 224 -15.61 11.53 53.26
C VAL A 224 -15.55 11.36 54.78
N GLU A 225 -14.50 11.88 55.41
CA GLU A 225 -14.32 11.86 56.88
C GLU A 225 -15.56 12.41 57.58
N ASN A 226 -16.12 11.67 58.53
CA ASN A 226 -17.38 11.95 59.26
C ASN A 226 -18.69 11.73 58.44
N SER A 227 -18.70 11.02 57.35
CA SER A 227 -19.95 10.60 56.70
C SER A 227 -20.49 9.30 57.32
N ASN A 228 -21.79 9.28 57.70
CA ASN A 228 -22.49 8.06 58.09
C ASN A 228 -22.94 7.23 56.87
N ASN A 229 -22.14 7.18 55.85
CA ASN A 229 -22.50 6.51 54.62
C ASN A 229 -22.32 5.00 54.77
N THR A 230 -23.37 4.24 54.53
CA THR A 230 -23.41 2.76 54.58
C THR A 230 -23.43 2.14 53.20
N LEU A 231 -23.28 2.93 52.12
CA LEU A 231 -23.28 2.42 50.75
C LEU A 231 -22.00 1.66 50.45
N GLU A 232 -22.13 0.51 49.82
CA GLU A 232 -21.02 -0.33 49.42
C GLU A 232 -20.96 -0.48 47.89
N LYS A 233 -19.80 -0.83 47.38
CA LYS A 233 -19.65 -1.18 45.97
C LYS A 233 -20.48 -2.42 45.66
N GLY A 234 -21.37 -2.31 44.68
CA GLY A 234 -22.26 -3.37 44.26
C GLY A 234 -23.71 -3.16 44.74
N ASP A 235 -23.97 -2.17 45.60
CA ASP A 235 -25.34 -1.81 45.98
C ASP A 235 -26.11 -1.30 44.78
N GLU A 236 -27.38 -1.68 44.69
CA GLU A 236 -28.28 -1.23 43.64
C GLU A 236 -29.13 -0.04 44.15
N ILE A 237 -29.09 1.05 43.41
CA ILE A 237 -29.92 2.21 43.70
C ILE A 237 -31.29 2.00 43.06
N THR A 238 -32.28 1.70 43.85
CA THR A 238 -33.66 1.45 43.39
C THR A 238 -34.51 2.72 43.32
N SER A 239 -34.17 3.74 44.11
CA SER A 239 -34.86 5.03 44.07
C SER A 239 -33.98 6.15 44.62
N ILE A 240 -34.16 7.37 44.12
CA ILE A 240 -33.56 8.61 44.59
C ILE A 240 -34.70 9.59 44.88
N ASN A 241 -34.83 10.04 46.13
CA ASN A 241 -35.91 10.97 46.58
C ASN A 241 -37.33 10.47 46.17
N GLY A 242 -37.55 9.15 46.22
CA GLY A 242 -38.85 8.57 45.91
C GLY A 242 -39.12 8.37 44.40
N ILE A 243 -38.13 8.69 43.53
CA ILE A 243 -38.19 8.46 42.10
C ILE A 243 -37.42 7.17 41.79
N THR A 244 -38.07 6.15 41.24
CA THR A 244 -37.45 4.89 40.85
C THR A 244 -36.40 5.08 39.72
N THR A 245 -35.27 4.39 39.86
CA THR A 245 -34.13 4.43 38.91
C THR A 245 -34.20 3.28 37.92
N SER A 246 -35.37 2.91 37.41
CA SER A 246 -35.56 1.89 36.38
C SER A 246 -35.49 2.47 34.97
#